data_834931ec9a7fbfe95c6dd7074bf75df8
#
_entry.id   834931ec9a7fbfe95c6dd7074bf75df8
#
_cell.length_a   1.000
_cell.length_b   1.000
_cell.length_c   1.000
_cell.angle_alpha   90.00
_cell.angle_beta   90.00
_cell.angle_gamma   90.00
#
_symmetry.space_group_name_H-M   'P 1'
#
loop_
_entity.id
_entity.type
_entity.pdbx_description
1 polymer ?
#
loop_
_entity_poly.entity_id
_entity_poly.type
_entity_poly.pdbx_seq_one_letter_code
_entity_poly.pdbx_strand_id
1 'polypeptide(L)'
;MDFLAEVYRSLAVLDGAILVLSAKDGVQAQTRVLFHALRKLNIPTIIFINKIDQVGIDLEGVYQSVRDKLSADIIIKQTVSLSSKITLTENTSAEVWDSVIENNDELLAKYIAGESISQKELAQEEQRRVQDASLLPVYHGSAKNGLGIQQLMDAVIGLFQSTKEQGSAALCGRVFKVEYTDCGQRLVYLRLYSGTLRLRDTVALAGREKLKITEMRIPSKGEIVRTDTAHKGEIVILPSDSLRLNDILGDKTQLPREMWSDVPFPMLRTTITPKTAEQRDRLLDALTQIADTDPLLHYEVDSTTHEIILSFLGRMQLEVVSALLTEKYKIETAVKEPTVIYLERPLKVASHTIHIEVPPNPFWASIGLSVTPLPLGSGVKYKSRVSLGYLNQSFQNAVMDGIRYGLGQGLCGWNVTDCKICFEYGLYYSPVSTPADFRSLAPIVLEQALKKSGTQLLEPYLSFTLYAPQEYLSRAYHDAPKYCATIETAQIKKDEVVFTGEIPARCIQAYRTDLAFYTNGRSVCLTELKGYQATVGEPIIQPRRPNSRLDKVRHMFSKIP
;
A
#
# COMPACT_ATOMS: atom_id res chain seq x y z
N MET A 1 13.59 6.55 -1.08
CA MET A 1 12.74 5.58 -1.80
C MET A 1 11.34 5.39 -1.20
N ASP A 2 10.91 6.28 -0.33
CA ASP A 2 9.68 6.12 0.45
C ASP A 2 8.44 6.74 -0.23
N PHE A 3 8.60 7.30 -1.45
CA PHE A 3 7.49 7.77 -2.27
C PHE A 3 6.73 6.65 -3.01
N LEU A 4 7.10 5.39 -2.80
CA LEU A 4 6.46 4.26 -3.50
C LEU A 4 4.95 4.19 -3.26
N ALA A 5 4.48 4.54 -2.08
CA ALA A 5 3.04 4.54 -1.78
C ALA A 5 2.26 5.59 -2.60
N GLU A 6 2.81 6.79 -2.79
CA GLU A 6 2.22 7.82 -3.64
C GLU A 6 2.34 7.45 -5.12
N VAL A 7 3.47 6.87 -5.51
CA VAL A 7 3.68 6.34 -6.86
C VAL A 7 2.65 5.25 -7.15
N TYR A 8 2.47 4.26 -6.29
CA TYR A 8 1.47 3.20 -6.48
C TYR A 8 0.04 3.74 -6.58
N ARG A 9 -0.33 4.76 -5.80
CA ARG A 9 -1.64 5.40 -5.91
C ARG A 9 -1.84 6.10 -7.25
N SER A 10 -0.82 6.82 -7.71
CA SER A 10 -0.85 7.51 -9.01
C SER A 10 -0.84 6.51 -10.16
N LEU A 11 -0.03 5.45 -10.08
CA LEU A 11 0.06 4.41 -11.10
C LEU A 11 -1.26 3.65 -11.28
N ALA A 12 -2.02 3.44 -10.20
CA ALA A 12 -3.29 2.70 -10.26
C ALA A 12 -4.38 3.34 -11.14
N VAL A 13 -4.22 4.61 -11.55
CA VAL A 13 -5.19 5.31 -12.41
C VAL A 13 -4.68 5.56 -13.84
N LEU A 14 -3.49 5.06 -14.17
CA LEU A 14 -2.88 5.24 -15.49
C LEU A 14 -3.41 4.22 -16.50
N ASP A 15 -3.56 4.64 -17.75
CA ASP A 15 -3.82 3.77 -18.90
C ASP A 15 -2.51 3.33 -19.57
N GLY A 16 -1.43 4.05 -19.34
CA GLY A 16 -0.10 3.76 -19.85
C GLY A 16 0.94 4.68 -19.23
N ALA A 17 2.21 4.34 -19.36
CA ALA A 17 3.33 5.08 -18.84
C ALA A 17 4.43 5.28 -19.88
N ILE A 18 5.11 6.43 -19.82
CA ILE A 18 6.34 6.70 -20.56
C ILE A 18 7.50 6.69 -19.57
N LEU A 19 8.36 5.67 -19.66
CA LEU A 19 9.56 5.56 -18.85
C LEU A 19 10.73 6.27 -19.54
N VAL A 20 11.12 7.43 -19.02
CA VAL A 20 12.18 8.25 -19.62
C VAL A 20 13.54 7.84 -19.09
N LEU A 21 14.45 7.49 -19.98
CA LEU A 21 15.85 7.17 -19.71
C LEU A 21 16.78 8.25 -20.30
N SER A 22 17.93 8.47 -19.67
CA SER A 22 18.99 9.28 -20.24
C SER A 22 19.86 8.41 -21.15
N ALA A 23 20.14 8.86 -22.37
CA ALA A 23 21.03 8.15 -23.31
C ALA A 23 22.47 8.00 -22.77
N LYS A 24 22.88 8.89 -21.82
CA LYS A 24 24.20 8.84 -21.20
C LYS A 24 24.25 7.93 -19.99
N ASP A 25 23.19 7.95 -19.16
CA ASP A 25 23.19 7.30 -17.85
C ASP A 25 22.56 5.90 -17.89
N GLY A 26 21.77 5.60 -18.92
CA GLY A 26 21.09 4.32 -19.10
C GLY A 26 20.08 4.01 -17.99
N VAL A 27 19.95 2.72 -17.64
CA VAL A 27 19.03 2.25 -16.60
C VAL A 27 19.63 2.46 -15.22
N GLN A 28 19.06 3.42 -14.49
CA GLN A 28 19.43 3.78 -13.13
C GLN A 28 18.66 2.91 -12.09
N ALA A 29 19.14 2.94 -10.84
CA ALA A 29 18.50 2.25 -9.72
C ALA A 29 17.01 2.61 -9.58
N GLN A 30 16.69 3.89 -9.66
CA GLN A 30 15.32 4.39 -9.54
C GLN A 30 14.43 3.96 -10.70
N THR A 31 14.98 3.87 -11.91
CA THR A 31 14.29 3.35 -13.10
C THR A 31 13.77 1.94 -12.85
N ARG A 32 14.57 1.06 -12.23
CA ARG A 32 14.17 -0.31 -11.90
C ARG A 32 13.00 -0.35 -10.93
N VAL A 33 13.04 0.50 -9.88
CA VAL A 33 11.96 0.59 -8.90
C VAL A 33 10.64 0.97 -9.58
N LEU A 34 10.67 2.03 -10.40
CA LEU A 34 9.50 2.48 -11.15
C LEU A 34 9.01 1.40 -12.12
N PHE A 35 9.91 0.79 -12.88
CA PHE A 35 9.55 -0.27 -13.81
C PHE A 35 8.96 -1.50 -13.11
N HIS A 36 9.52 -1.91 -11.96
CA HIS A 36 8.95 -3.00 -11.16
C HIS A 36 7.51 -2.68 -10.72
N ALA A 37 7.26 -1.43 -10.30
CA ALA A 37 5.91 -0.99 -9.94
C ALA A 37 4.95 -1.02 -11.13
N LEU A 38 5.38 -0.56 -12.31
CA LEU A 38 4.60 -0.60 -13.55
C LEU A 38 4.24 -2.04 -13.94
N ARG A 39 5.20 -2.96 -13.87
CA ARG A 39 5.01 -4.39 -14.19
C ARG A 39 4.06 -5.08 -13.19
N LYS A 40 4.19 -4.78 -11.90
CA LYS A 40 3.30 -5.35 -10.86
C LYS A 40 1.83 -4.97 -11.09
N LEU A 41 1.59 -3.78 -11.65
CA LEU A 41 0.25 -3.27 -11.97
C LEU A 41 -0.17 -3.54 -13.42
N ASN A 42 0.63 -4.27 -14.21
CA ASN A 42 0.41 -4.53 -15.64
C ASN A 42 0.13 -3.26 -16.46
N ILE A 43 0.86 -2.16 -16.15
CA ILE A 43 0.68 -0.89 -16.86
C ILE A 43 1.46 -0.92 -18.18
N PRO A 44 0.78 -0.74 -19.34
CA PRO A 44 1.44 -0.55 -20.62
C PRO A 44 2.51 0.52 -20.55
N THR A 45 3.73 0.21 -21.03
CA THR A 45 4.87 1.11 -20.85
C THR A 45 5.64 1.31 -22.15
N ILE A 46 5.92 2.56 -22.50
CA ILE A 46 6.82 2.97 -23.58
C ILE A 46 8.13 3.46 -22.95
N ILE A 47 9.27 3.06 -23.49
CA ILE A 47 10.58 3.61 -23.12
C ILE A 47 10.91 4.77 -24.05
N PHE A 48 11.30 5.91 -23.48
CA PHE A 48 11.81 7.06 -24.21
C PHE A 48 13.25 7.37 -23.79
N ILE A 49 14.20 7.10 -24.70
CA ILE A 49 15.63 7.40 -24.49
C ILE A 49 15.86 8.85 -24.86
N ASN A 50 15.96 9.71 -23.86
CA ASN A 50 16.13 11.15 -23.98
C ASN A 50 17.60 11.56 -23.99
N LYS A 51 17.87 12.79 -24.39
CA LYS A 51 19.22 13.43 -24.43
C LYS A 51 20.17 12.77 -25.44
N ILE A 52 19.66 12.28 -26.56
CA ILE A 52 20.50 11.71 -27.63
C ILE A 52 21.39 12.77 -28.33
N ASP A 53 21.19 14.05 -28.00
CA ASP A 53 22.01 15.19 -28.45
C ASP A 53 23.32 15.36 -27.67
N GLN A 54 23.54 14.59 -26.60
CA GLN A 54 24.78 14.65 -25.83
C GLN A 54 25.93 13.93 -26.53
N VAL A 55 27.17 14.39 -26.30
CA VAL A 55 28.38 13.78 -26.85
C VAL A 55 28.77 12.54 -26.04
N GLY A 56 29.21 11.49 -26.73
CA GLY A 56 29.72 10.27 -26.10
C GLY A 56 28.63 9.33 -25.58
N ILE A 57 27.43 9.36 -26.19
CA ILE A 57 26.37 8.38 -25.89
C ILE A 57 26.68 7.03 -26.56
N ASP A 58 26.34 5.96 -25.85
CA ASP A 58 26.39 4.57 -26.32
C ASP A 58 24.97 3.98 -26.29
N LEU A 59 24.26 4.09 -27.41
CA LEU A 59 22.88 3.59 -27.51
C LEU A 59 22.80 2.07 -27.40
N GLU A 60 23.77 1.34 -27.98
CA GLU A 60 23.75 -0.11 -27.88
C GLU A 60 23.96 -0.60 -26.45
N GLY A 61 24.86 0.03 -25.71
CA GLY A 61 25.01 -0.20 -24.26
C GLY A 61 23.75 0.11 -23.46
N VAL A 62 22.99 1.16 -23.86
CA VAL A 62 21.69 1.45 -23.25
C VAL A 62 20.66 0.39 -23.56
N TYR A 63 20.54 -0.08 -24.82
CA TYR A 63 19.62 -1.17 -25.18
C TYR A 63 19.96 -2.45 -24.43
N GLN A 64 21.24 -2.80 -24.36
CA GLN A 64 21.66 -3.96 -23.59
C GLN A 64 21.33 -3.81 -22.10
N SER A 65 21.53 -2.62 -21.53
CA SER A 65 21.15 -2.32 -20.15
C SER A 65 19.63 -2.44 -19.92
N VAL A 66 18.80 -2.06 -20.90
CA VAL A 66 17.34 -2.23 -20.84
C VAL A 66 16.97 -3.71 -20.88
N ARG A 67 17.57 -4.48 -21.81
CA ARG A 67 17.33 -5.93 -21.93
C ARG A 67 17.72 -6.68 -20.66
N ASP A 68 18.88 -6.38 -20.10
CA ASP A 68 19.39 -7.09 -18.93
C ASP A 68 18.68 -6.71 -17.62
N LYS A 69 18.30 -5.43 -17.48
CA LYS A 69 17.86 -4.87 -16.20
C LYS A 69 16.36 -4.62 -16.09
N LEU A 70 15.65 -4.51 -17.21
CA LEU A 70 14.21 -4.26 -17.22
C LEU A 70 13.45 -5.43 -17.87
N SER A 71 13.60 -5.63 -19.18
CA SER A 71 12.92 -6.71 -19.92
C SER A 71 13.71 -7.07 -21.16
N ALA A 72 13.81 -8.39 -21.47
CA ALA A 72 14.40 -8.87 -22.70
C ALA A 72 13.55 -8.48 -23.93
N ASP A 73 12.23 -8.39 -23.77
CA ASP A 73 11.27 -8.11 -24.85
C ASP A 73 11.15 -6.61 -25.11
N ILE A 74 12.05 -6.09 -25.92
CA ILE A 74 12.01 -4.70 -26.39
C ILE A 74 11.91 -4.63 -27.91
N ILE A 75 11.25 -3.60 -28.43
CA ILE A 75 11.18 -3.29 -29.84
C ILE A 75 11.71 -1.87 -30.11
N ILE A 76 12.80 -1.76 -30.87
CA ILE A 76 13.43 -0.46 -31.17
C ILE A 76 12.77 0.12 -32.42
N LYS A 77 11.94 1.15 -32.22
CA LYS A 77 11.07 1.73 -33.27
C LYS A 77 11.79 2.69 -34.22
N GLN A 78 12.98 3.15 -33.83
CA GLN A 78 13.69 4.17 -34.61
C GLN A 78 15.16 3.86 -34.72
N THR A 79 15.74 4.14 -35.89
CA THR A 79 17.18 4.18 -36.11
C THR A 79 17.69 5.60 -35.88
N VAL A 80 18.73 5.74 -35.08
CA VAL A 80 19.38 7.02 -34.75
C VAL A 80 20.66 7.15 -35.54
N SER A 81 20.77 8.18 -36.37
CA SER A 81 22.03 8.53 -37.02
C SER A 81 22.70 9.69 -36.31
N LEU A 82 23.89 9.45 -35.75
CA LEU A 82 24.68 10.41 -34.97
C LEU A 82 25.73 11.09 -35.91
N SER A 83 25.28 11.72 -37.01
CA SER A 83 26.13 12.53 -37.87
C SER A 83 26.20 13.98 -37.40
N SER A 84 26.68 14.91 -38.25
CA SER A 84 26.71 16.35 -37.98
C SER A 84 25.35 16.92 -37.60
N LYS A 85 24.26 16.29 -38.02
CA LYS A 85 22.88 16.56 -37.59
C LYS A 85 22.25 15.22 -37.21
N ILE A 86 21.77 15.13 -35.97
CA ILE A 86 21.07 13.94 -35.49
C ILE A 86 19.76 13.79 -36.24
N THR A 87 19.55 12.61 -36.83
CA THR A 87 18.31 12.27 -37.54
C THR A 87 17.71 10.99 -36.95
N LEU A 88 16.41 10.96 -36.93
CA LEU A 88 15.60 9.80 -36.52
C LEU A 88 14.83 9.30 -37.75
N THR A 89 14.96 8.04 -38.06
CA THR A 89 14.18 7.37 -39.10
C THR A 89 13.44 6.19 -38.49
N GLU A 90 12.29 5.85 -39.03
CA GLU A 90 11.57 4.65 -38.62
C GLU A 90 12.42 3.40 -38.89
N ASN A 91 12.48 2.50 -37.93
CA ASN A 91 13.20 1.25 -38.10
C ASN A 91 12.30 0.23 -38.84
N THR A 92 12.58 0.01 -40.11
CA THR A 92 11.81 -0.88 -40.98
C THR A 92 12.50 -2.24 -41.23
N SER A 93 13.60 -2.53 -40.51
CA SER A 93 14.29 -3.81 -40.64
C SER A 93 13.39 -4.97 -40.19
N ALA A 94 13.53 -6.14 -40.85
CA ALA A 94 12.77 -7.34 -40.52
C ALA A 94 13.03 -7.79 -39.07
N GLU A 95 14.26 -7.64 -38.58
CA GLU A 95 14.69 -7.98 -37.20
C GLU A 95 13.91 -7.24 -36.10
N VAL A 96 13.33 -6.07 -36.41
CA VAL A 96 12.50 -5.31 -35.48
C VAL A 96 11.27 -6.10 -35.02
N TRP A 97 10.74 -6.94 -35.93
CA TRP A 97 9.52 -7.69 -35.71
C TRP A 97 9.75 -9.11 -35.19
N ASP A 98 11.02 -9.59 -35.12
CA ASP A 98 11.34 -10.95 -34.69
C ASP A 98 10.73 -11.25 -33.30
N SER A 99 10.90 -10.34 -32.36
CA SER A 99 10.33 -10.52 -31.01
C SER A 99 8.79 -10.55 -30.98
N VAL A 100 8.12 -9.91 -31.94
CA VAL A 100 6.66 -9.93 -32.07
C VAL A 100 6.21 -11.26 -32.69
N ILE A 101 6.93 -11.74 -33.72
CA ILE A 101 6.62 -12.98 -34.43
C ILE A 101 6.89 -14.20 -33.55
N GLU A 102 8.06 -14.28 -32.92
CA GLU A 102 8.48 -15.41 -32.09
C GLU A 102 7.55 -15.69 -30.89
N ASN A 103 6.86 -14.69 -30.40
CA ASN A 103 5.95 -14.81 -29.26
C ASN A 103 4.47 -14.96 -29.65
N ASN A 104 4.17 -15.21 -30.93
CA ASN A 104 2.81 -15.46 -31.39
C ASN A 104 2.81 -16.69 -32.32
N ASP A 105 2.19 -17.79 -31.87
CA ASP A 105 2.19 -19.08 -32.60
C ASP A 105 1.62 -18.99 -34.01
N GLU A 106 0.62 -18.15 -34.25
CA GLU A 106 0.00 -17.97 -35.57
C GLU A 106 0.93 -17.21 -36.53
N LEU A 107 1.56 -16.13 -36.05
CA LEU A 107 2.52 -15.37 -36.86
C LEU A 107 3.77 -16.17 -37.10
N LEU A 108 4.26 -16.93 -36.13
CA LEU A 108 5.41 -17.82 -36.27
C LEU A 108 5.14 -18.91 -37.27
N ALA A 109 3.96 -19.54 -37.27
CA ALA A 109 3.57 -20.54 -38.24
C ALA A 109 3.56 -19.99 -39.69
N LYS A 110 3.01 -18.79 -39.89
CA LYS A 110 3.04 -18.09 -41.19
C LYS A 110 4.47 -17.79 -41.64
N TYR A 111 5.32 -17.31 -40.73
CA TYR A 111 6.72 -17.00 -40.99
C TYR A 111 7.49 -18.25 -41.45
N ILE A 112 7.33 -19.38 -40.74
CA ILE A 112 7.96 -20.66 -41.07
C ILE A 112 7.42 -21.21 -42.40
N ALA A 113 6.13 -21.02 -42.71
CA ALA A 113 5.51 -21.42 -43.98
C ALA A 113 5.93 -20.53 -45.15
N GLY A 114 6.67 -19.44 -44.94
CA GLY A 114 7.05 -18.48 -45.97
C GLY A 114 5.90 -17.62 -46.48
N GLU A 115 4.81 -17.52 -45.69
CA GLU A 115 3.69 -16.67 -46.01
C GLU A 115 3.99 -15.19 -45.65
N SER A 116 3.41 -14.25 -46.39
CA SER A 116 3.58 -12.83 -46.13
C SER A 116 2.75 -12.40 -44.92
N ILE A 117 3.40 -11.87 -43.89
CA ILE A 117 2.73 -11.27 -42.75
C ILE A 117 2.48 -9.79 -43.05
N SER A 118 1.24 -9.33 -42.91
CA SER A 118 0.91 -7.94 -43.20
C SER A 118 1.37 -7.02 -42.07
N GLN A 119 1.73 -5.76 -42.38
CA GLN A 119 2.07 -4.75 -41.39
C GLN A 119 0.93 -4.51 -40.39
N LYS A 120 -0.33 -4.72 -40.80
CA LYS A 120 -1.49 -4.59 -39.94
C LYS A 120 -1.52 -5.68 -38.87
N GLU A 121 -1.21 -6.93 -39.19
CA GLU A 121 -1.13 -8.04 -38.24
C GLU A 121 0.00 -7.82 -37.24
N LEU A 122 1.16 -7.37 -37.68
CA LEU A 122 2.29 -7.03 -36.81
C LEU A 122 1.95 -5.88 -35.84
N ALA A 123 1.32 -4.81 -36.34
CA ALA A 123 0.91 -3.67 -35.52
C ALA A 123 -0.19 -4.04 -34.49
N GLN A 124 -1.12 -4.92 -34.86
CA GLN A 124 -2.14 -5.42 -33.94
C GLN A 124 -1.54 -6.26 -32.83
N GLU A 125 -0.60 -7.15 -33.15
CA GLU A 125 0.08 -7.97 -32.15
C GLU A 125 0.99 -7.12 -31.26
N GLU A 126 1.73 -6.15 -31.82
CA GLU A 126 2.49 -5.17 -31.04
C GLU A 126 1.58 -4.45 -30.05
N GLN A 127 0.46 -3.91 -30.51
CA GLN A 127 -0.49 -3.20 -29.67
C GLN A 127 -1.02 -4.10 -28.55
N ARG A 128 -1.40 -5.35 -28.85
CA ARG A 128 -1.87 -6.33 -27.88
C ARG A 128 -0.80 -6.58 -26.81
N ARG A 129 0.43 -6.86 -27.19
CA ARG A 129 1.53 -7.16 -26.27
C ARG A 129 1.95 -5.95 -25.45
N VAL A 130 1.85 -4.74 -25.98
CA VAL A 130 2.08 -3.51 -25.21
C VAL A 130 0.98 -3.33 -24.17
N GLN A 131 -0.28 -3.57 -24.53
CA GLN A 131 -1.41 -3.50 -23.61
C GLN A 131 -1.33 -4.55 -22.49
N ASP A 132 -0.85 -5.74 -22.80
CA ASP A 132 -0.58 -6.81 -21.82
C ASP A 132 0.72 -6.58 -21.02
N ALA A 133 1.36 -5.42 -21.20
CA ALA A 133 2.65 -5.06 -20.62
C ALA A 133 3.78 -6.08 -20.87
N SER A 134 3.68 -6.92 -21.90
CA SER A 134 4.67 -7.97 -22.25
C SER A 134 5.74 -7.50 -23.23
N LEU A 135 5.54 -6.39 -23.94
CA LEU A 135 6.47 -5.79 -24.91
C LEU A 135 6.74 -4.33 -24.57
N LEU A 136 7.98 -3.88 -24.70
CA LEU A 136 8.41 -2.51 -24.44
C LEU A 136 8.87 -1.82 -25.74
N PRO A 137 8.08 -0.94 -26.33
CA PRO A 137 8.52 -0.09 -27.43
C PRO A 137 9.54 0.95 -26.95
N VAL A 138 10.63 1.10 -27.69
CA VAL A 138 11.71 2.03 -27.41
C VAL A 138 11.75 3.13 -28.47
N TYR A 139 11.59 4.36 -28.02
CA TYR A 139 11.68 5.58 -28.82
C TYR A 139 12.85 6.44 -28.36
N HIS A 140 13.33 7.32 -29.23
CA HIS A 140 14.49 8.14 -29.01
C HIS A 140 14.17 9.61 -29.23
N GLY A 141 14.89 10.48 -28.52
CA GLY A 141 14.76 11.88 -28.79
C GLY A 141 15.62 12.80 -27.90
N SER A 142 15.44 14.08 -28.14
CA SER A 142 15.94 15.14 -27.30
C SER A 142 14.78 16.09 -26.97
N ALA A 143 14.31 16.05 -25.76
CA ALA A 143 13.22 16.94 -25.30
C ALA A 143 13.63 18.42 -25.41
N LYS A 144 14.93 18.72 -25.20
CA LYS A 144 15.49 20.08 -25.35
C LYS A 144 15.32 20.64 -26.76
N ASN A 145 15.49 19.79 -27.76
CA ASN A 145 15.47 20.18 -29.17
C ASN A 145 14.15 19.82 -29.87
N GLY A 146 13.17 19.24 -29.16
CA GLY A 146 11.91 18.76 -29.72
C GLY A 146 12.04 17.54 -30.63
N LEU A 147 13.22 16.94 -30.73
CA LEU A 147 13.48 15.80 -31.61
C LEU A 147 12.84 14.53 -31.03
N GLY A 148 12.11 13.77 -31.86
CA GLY A 148 11.46 12.50 -31.47
C GLY A 148 10.14 12.67 -30.68
N ILE A 149 9.75 13.88 -30.33
CA ILE A 149 8.54 14.14 -29.51
C ILE A 149 7.26 13.83 -30.30
N GLN A 150 7.20 14.20 -31.59
CA GLN A 150 6.01 13.90 -32.41
C GLN A 150 5.79 12.39 -32.52
N GLN A 151 6.84 11.63 -32.81
CA GLN A 151 6.77 10.16 -32.91
C GLN A 151 6.34 9.51 -31.60
N LEU A 152 6.81 10.04 -30.44
CA LEU A 152 6.36 9.59 -29.13
C LEU A 152 4.87 9.89 -28.92
N MET A 153 4.39 11.07 -29.31
CA MET A 153 2.97 11.43 -29.24
C MET A 153 2.10 10.50 -30.09
N ASP A 154 2.53 10.23 -31.32
CA ASP A 154 1.84 9.31 -32.24
C ASP A 154 1.82 7.89 -31.66
N ALA A 155 2.90 7.45 -31.02
CA ALA A 155 2.99 6.17 -30.34
C ALA A 155 2.00 6.07 -29.16
N VAL A 156 1.89 7.11 -28.35
CA VAL A 156 0.92 7.18 -27.23
C VAL A 156 -0.51 7.03 -27.76
N ILE A 157 -0.84 7.73 -28.86
CA ILE A 157 -2.16 7.64 -29.48
C ILE A 157 -2.43 6.24 -30.06
N GLY A 158 -1.42 5.63 -30.69
CA GLY A 158 -1.55 4.33 -31.34
C GLY A 158 -1.58 3.15 -30.37
N LEU A 159 -0.73 3.17 -29.35
CA LEU A 159 -0.50 2.02 -28.46
C LEU A 159 -1.38 2.02 -27.22
N PHE A 160 -1.77 3.20 -26.70
CA PHE A 160 -2.58 3.31 -25.49
C PHE A 160 -4.07 3.57 -25.77
N GLN A 161 -4.59 3.03 -26.87
CA GLN A 161 -6.01 3.19 -27.19
C GLN A 161 -6.88 2.54 -26.11
N SER A 162 -7.70 3.37 -25.47
CA SER A 162 -8.80 2.87 -24.64
C SER A 162 -9.83 2.18 -25.55
N THR A 163 -10.13 0.92 -25.27
CA THR A 163 -11.27 0.24 -25.91
C THR A 163 -12.53 0.99 -25.55
N LYS A 164 -13.12 1.69 -26.52
CA LYS A 164 -14.45 2.29 -26.35
C LYS A 164 -15.43 1.15 -26.11
N GLU A 165 -15.97 1.06 -24.91
CA GLU A 165 -17.07 0.14 -24.65
C GLU A 165 -18.26 0.53 -25.51
N GLN A 166 -18.65 -0.35 -26.43
CA GLN A 166 -19.95 -0.29 -27.09
C GLN A 166 -20.91 -1.06 -26.21
N GLY A 167 -21.67 -0.34 -25.37
CA GLY A 167 -22.75 -0.94 -24.59
C GLY A 167 -23.00 -0.26 -23.25
N SER A 168 -24.12 -0.59 -22.62
CA SER A 168 -24.54 -0.15 -21.29
C SER A 168 -23.84 -0.99 -20.22
N ALA A 169 -22.54 -0.75 -20.00
CA ALA A 169 -21.84 -1.37 -18.91
C ALA A 169 -22.28 -0.78 -17.55
N ALA A 170 -22.31 -1.60 -16.52
CA ALA A 170 -22.57 -1.15 -15.16
C ALA A 170 -21.52 -0.10 -14.73
N LEU A 171 -21.95 0.93 -14.01
CA LEU A 171 -21.06 1.96 -13.49
C LEU A 171 -20.05 1.35 -12.52
N CYS A 172 -18.78 1.65 -12.73
CA CYS A 172 -17.72 1.40 -11.78
C CYS A 172 -16.72 2.55 -11.76
N GLY A 173 -16.52 3.11 -10.57
CA GLY A 173 -15.51 4.14 -10.33
C GLY A 173 -14.82 3.93 -8.99
N ARG A 174 -13.55 4.34 -8.88
CA ARG A 174 -12.77 4.26 -7.64
C ARG A 174 -12.19 5.62 -7.27
N VAL A 175 -12.33 5.97 -6.00
CA VAL A 175 -11.68 7.14 -5.42
C VAL A 175 -10.19 6.88 -5.27
N PHE A 176 -9.35 7.72 -5.87
CA PHE A 176 -7.90 7.55 -5.82
C PHE A 176 -7.16 8.72 -5.15
N LYS A 177 -7.81 9.89 -5.03
CA LYS A 177 -7.24 11.07 -4.39
C LYS A 177 -8.31 11.87 -3.65
N VAL A 178 -7.94 12.41 -2.51
CA VAL A 178 -8.70 13.42 -1.77
C VAL A 178 -7.81 14.65 -1.62
N GLU A 179 -8.37 15.84 -1.75
CA GLU A 179 -7.66 17.09 -1.66
C GLU A 179 -8.52 18.15 -0.97
N TYR A 180 -7.88 19.05 -0.24
CA TYR A 180 -8.54 20.21 0.37
C TYR A 180 -8.06 21.47 -0.33
N THR A 181 -9.02 22.27 -0.83
CA THR A 181 -8.74 23.59 -1.39
C THR A 181 -8.29 24.56 -0.28
N ASP A 182 -7.73 25.70 -0.67
CA ASP A 182 -7.34 26.75 0.28
C ASP A 182 -8.53 27.30 1.09
N CYS A 183 -9.75 27.18 0.54
CA CYS A 183 -11.00 27.52 1.22
C CYS A 183 -11.52 26.42 2.15
N GLY A 184 -10.80 25.30 2.30
CA GLY A 184 -11.19 24.16 3.13
C GLY A 184 -12.24 23.23 2.49
N GLN A 185 -12.63 23.45 1.22
CA GLN A 185 -13.53 22.55 0.52
C GLN A 185 -12.83 21.22 0.22
N ARG A 186 -13.47 20.11 0.59
CA ARG A 186 -13.01 18.77 0.34
C ARG A 186 -13.41 18.31 -1.07
N LEU A 187 -12.41 17.97 -1.89
CA LEU A 187 -12.57 17.47 -3.25
C LEU A 187 -12.10 16.02 -3.34
N VAL A 188 -12.92 15.19 -3.95
CA VAL A 188 -12.65 13.77 -4.14
C VAL A 188 -12.47 13.48 -5.62
N TYR A 189 -11.36 12.87 -5.98
CA TYR A 189 -11.03 12.49 -7.36
C TYR A 189 -11.36 11.02 -7.59
N LEU A 190 -12.22 10.79 -8.55
CA LEU A 190 -12.75 9.49 -8.94
C LEU A 190 -12.31 9.14 -10.36
N ARG A 191 -11.72 7.96 -10.57
CA ARG A 191 -11.51 7.39 -11.92
C ARG A 191 -12.68 6.49 -12.28
N LEU A 192 -13.27 6.71 -13.47
CA LEU A 192 -14.30 5.84 -14.03
C LEU A 192 -13.68 4.71 -14.86
N TYR A 193 -13.93 3.45 -14.47
CA TYR A 193 -13.44 2.25 -15.16
C TYR A 193 -14.47 1.66 -16.11
N SER A 194 -15.76 1.83 -15.82
CA SER A 194 -16.87 1.41 -16.69
C SER A 194 -18.11 2.27 -16.49
N GLY A 195 -19.00 2.26 -17.47
CA GLY A 195 -20.28 2.94 -17.45
C GLY A 195 -20.20 4.47 -17.57
N THR A 196 -21.28 5.12 -17.25
CA THR A 196 -21.45 6.59 -17.30
C THR A 196 -22.02 7.09 -15.98
N LEU A 197 -21.43 8.14 -15.43
CA LEU A 197 -21.92 8.84 -14.25
C LEU A 197 -22.63 10.13 -14.68
N ARG A 198 -23.82 10.39 -14.14
CA ARG A 198 -24.62 11.58 -14.46
C ARG A 198 -24.92 12.40 -13.23
N LEU A 199 -25.06 13.70 -13.42
CA LEU A 199 -25.53 14.60 -12.38
C LEU A 199 -26.92 14.14 -11.88
N ARG A 200 -27.11 14.15 -10.55
CA ARG A 200 -28.30 13.66 -9.83
C ARG A 200 -28.46 12.15 -9.76
N ASP A 201 -27.55 11.37 -10.32
CA ASP A 201 -27.55 9.93 -10.11
C ASP A 201 -27.44 9.58 -8.61
N THR A 202 -28.07 8.47 -8.25
CA THR A 202 -27.95 7.87 -6.92
C THR A 202 -27.17 6.58 -7.05
N VAL A 203 -25.91 6.60 -6.62
CA VAL A 203 -24.95 5.51 -6.82
C VAL A 203 -24.77 4.71 -5.53
N ALA A 204 -24.69 3.38 -5.66
CA ALA A 204 -24.39 2.51 -4.53
C ALA A 204 -22.91 2.61 -4.16
N LEU A 205 -22.64 2.71 -2.86
CA LEU A 205 -21.31 2.56 -2.28
C LEU A 205 -21.21 1.16 -1.66
N ALA A 206 -20.10 0.47 -1.88
CA ALA A 206 -19.88 -0.87 -1.35
C ALA A 206 -19.99 -0.88 0.19
N GLY A 207 -21.06 -1.48 0.72
CA GLY A 207 -21.31 -1.63 2.17
C GLY A 207 -21.78 -0.38 2.91
N ARG A 208 -22.23 0.69 2.21
CA ARG A 208 -22.71 1.96 2.80
C ARG A 208 -24.01 2.45 2.14
N GLU A 209 -24.54 3.55 2.66
CA GLU A 209 -25.70 4.25 2.08
C GLU A 209 -25.39 4.77 0.66
N LYS A 210 -26.45 4.87 -0.14
CA LYS A 210 -26.36 5.38 -1.52
C LYS A 210 -25.94 6.86 -1.53
N LEU A 211 -25.03 7.22 -2.43
CA LEU A 211 -24.58 8.59 -2.65
C LEU A 211 -25.37 9.24 -3.78
N LYS A 212 -25.89 10.45 -3.54
CA LYS A 212 -26.49 11.30 -4.59
C LYS A 212 -25.44 12.27 -5.12
N ILE A 213 -25.25 12.29 -6.43
CA ILE A 213 -24.31 13.17 -7.10
C ILE A 213 -24.94 14.55 -7.29
N THR A 214 -24.43 15.55 -6.59
CA THR A 214 -24.98 16.92 -6.61
C THR A 214 -24.18 17.88 -7.49
N GLU A 215 -22.88 17.65 -7.65
CA GLU A 215 -21.99 18.43 -8.49
C GLU A 215 -20.89 17.52 -9.04
N MET A 216 -20.51 17.73 -10.31
CA MET A 216 -19.41 17.04 -10.95
C MET A 216 -18.54 18.02 -11.72
N ARG A 217 -17.24 17.79 -11.69
CA ARG A 217 -16.25 18.53 -12.47
C ARG A 217 -15.29 17.54 -13.11
N ILE A 218 -14.72 17.90 -14.26
CA ILE A 218 -13.69 17.13 -14.96
C ILE A 218 -12.51 18.04 -15.31
N PRO A 219 -11.27 17.53 -15.34
CA PRO A 219 -10.13 18.24 -15.90
C PRO A 219 -10.31 18.34 -17.42
N SER A 220 -10.21 19.54 -17.97
CA SER A 220 -10.29 19.78 -19.42
C SER A 220 -9.35 20.92 -19.81
N LYS A 221 -8.40 20.66 -20.72
CA LYS A 221 -7.45 21.65 -21.27
C LYS A 221 -6.71 22.47 -20.22
N GLY A 222 -6.35 21.85 -19.10
CA GLY A 222 -5.63 22.50 -17.99
C GLY A 222 -6.52 23.22 -16.98
N GLU A 223 -7.84 23.24 -17.18
CA GLU A 223 -8.82 23.81 -16.26
C GLU A 223 -9.74 22.73 -15.69
N ILE A 224 -10.41 23.01 -14.58
CA ILE A 224 -11.45 22.16 -14.00
C ILE A 224 -12.81 22.74 -14.39
N VAL A 225 -13.55 22.01 -15.21
CA VAL A 225 -14.85 22.46 -15.74
C VAL A 225 -16.00 21.62 -15.16
N ARG A 226 -17.17 22.25 -14.97
CA ARG A 226 -18.40 21.53 -14.57
C ARG A 226 -18.92 20.71 -15.73
N THR A 227 -19.45 19.52 -15.41
CA THR A 227 -20.10 18.63 -16.37
C THR A 227 -21.33 17.98 -15.79
N ASP A 228 -22.28 17.63 -16.64
CA ASP A 228 -23.48 16.87 -16.26
C ASP A 228 -23.32 15.37 -16.50
N THR A 229 -22.30 14.97 -17.27
CA THR A 229 -22.02 13.57 -17.59
C THR A 229 -20.53 13.32 -17.62
N ALA A 230 -20.13 12.14 -17.15
CA ALA A 230 -18.75 11.65 -17.24
C ALA A 230 -18.74 10.18 -17.67
N HIS A 231 -17.75 9.81 -18.48
CA HIS A 231 -17.67 8.51 -19.14
C HIS A 231 -16.46 7.70 -18.65
N LYS A 232 -16.44 6.41 -19.01
CA LYS A 232 -15.30 5.54 -18.82
C LYS A 232 -14.01 6.24 -19.28
N GLY A 233 -12.96 6.09 -18.46
CA GLY A 233 -11.65 6.67 -18.72
C GLY A 233 -11.49 8.10 -18.18
N GLU A 234 -12.55 8.79 -17.79
CA GLU A 234 -12.46 10.14 -17.27
C GLU A 234 -12.18 10.17 -15.76
N ILE A 235 -11.54 11.24 -15.33
CA ILE A 235 -11.37 11.59 -13.92
C ILE A 235 -12.45 12.57 -13.55
N VAL A 236 -13.25 12.22 -12.55
CA VAL A 236 -14.34 13.05 -12.03
C VAL A 236 -13.94 13.62 -10.69
N ILE A 237 -14.20 14.91 -10.48
CA ILE A 237 -13.95 15.61 -9.22
C ILE A 237 -15.31 15.91 -8.59
N LEU A 238 -15.51 15.37 -7.38
CA LEU A 238 -16.74 15.49 -6.62
C LEU A 238 -16.48 16.23 -5.31
N PRO A 239 -17.18 17.34 -5.02
CA PRO A 239 -17.24 17.85 -3.65
C PRO A 239 -18.03 16.86 -2.78
N SER A 240 -17.39 16.25 -1.80
CA SER A 240 -18.03 15.24 -0.93
C SER A 240 -17.29 15.03 0.38
N ASP A 241 -18.02 15.05 1.49
CA ASP A 241 -17.50 14.74 2.83
C ASP A 241 -17.66 13.25 3.19
N SER A 242 -18.52 12.52 2.44
CA SER A 242 -18.85 11.12 2.74
C SER A 242 -17.96 10.10 2.04
N LEU A 243 -17.38 10.44 0.86
CA LEU A 243 -16.51 9.57 0.11
C LEU A 243 -15.12 9.49 0.76
N ARG A 244 -14.57 8.29 0.84
CA ARG A 244 -13.22 8.04 1.35
C ARG A 244 -12.30 7.54 0.24
N LEU A 245 -11.02 7.67 0.48
CA LEU A 245 -10.00 7.11 -0.40
C LEU A 245 -10.22 5.59 -0.54
N ASN A 246 -10.08 5.07 -1.77
CA ASN A 246 -10.38 3.68 -2.16
C ASN A 246 -11.87 3.28 -2.14
N ASP A 247 -12.81 4.17 -1.86
CA ASP A 247 -14.23 3.87 -2.03
C ASP A 247 -14.52 3.53 -3.50
N ILE A 248 -15.40 2.54 -3.70
CA ILE A 248 -15.84 2.09 -5.02
C ILE A 248 -17.30 2.48 -5.19
N LEU A 249 -17.56 3.22 -6.26
CA LEU A 249 -18.89 3.61 -6.70
C LEU A 249 -19.37 2.62 -7.76
N GLY A 250 -20.54 2.03 -7.53
CA GLY A 250 -21.15 1.07 -8.45
C GLY A 250 -20.67 -0.37 -8.29
N ASP A 251 -20.45 -1.08 -9.39
CA ASP A 251 -20.16 -2.51 -9.41
C ASP A 251 -18.65 -2.81 -9.32
N LYS A 252 -18.21 -3.31 -8.16
CA LYS A 252 -16.80 -3.68 -7.88
C LYS A 252 -16.26 -4.74 -8.87
N THR A 253 -17.10 -5.59 -9.45
CA THR A 253 -16.65 -6.66 -10.34
C THR A 253 -16.07 -6.15 -11.66
N GLN A 254 -16.34 -4.89 -12.00
CA GLN A 254 -15.82 -4.21 -13.19
C GLN A 254 -14.42 -3.60 -12.99
N LEU A 255 -13.86 -3.66 -11.77
CA LEU A 255 -12.48 -3.22 -11.51
C LEU A 255 -11.47 -4.25 -12.01
N PRO A 256 -10.33 -3.82 -12.59
CA PRO A 256 -9.19 -4.68 -12.86
C PRO A 256 -8.75 -5.43 -11.59
N ARG A 257 -8.46 -6.74 -11.69
CA ARG A 257 -8.10 -7.60 -10.54
C ARG A 257 -6.84 -7.12 -9.82
N GLU A 258 -5.90 -6.56 -10.55
CA GLU A 258 -4.64 -6.01 -10.04
C GLU A 258 -4.83 -4.88 -9.05
N MET A 259 -5.97 -4.19 -9.11
CA MET A 259 -6.35 -3.10 -8.20
C MET A 259 -7.00 -3.56 -6.89
N TRP A 260 -7.15 -4.87 -6.69
CA TRP A 260 -7.76 -5.44 -5.49
C TRP A 260 -6.73 -5.69 -4.38
N SER A 261 -5.46 -5.35 -4.61
CA SER A 261 -4.38 -5.56 -3.64
C SER A 261 -4.65 -4.80 -2.34
N ASP A 262 -4.41 -5.48 -1.23
CA ASP A 262 -4.53 -4.90 0.10
C ASP A 262 -3.59 -3.70 0.24
N VAL A 263 -4.11 -2.63 0.82
CA VAL A 263 -3.32 -1.45 1.19
C VAL A 263 -2.33 -1.90 2.29
N PRO A 264 -1.03 -1.63 2.15
CA PRO A 264 -0.08 -1.99 3.19
C PRO A 264 -0.47 -1.34 4.52
N PHE A 265 -0.34 -2.07 5.62
CA PHE A 265 -0.56 -1.52 6.96
C PHE A 265 0.65 -0.69 7.41
N PRO A 266 0.44 0.37 8.19
CA PRO A 266 1.53 1.12 8.78
C PRO A 266 2.38 0.21 9.70
N MET A 267 3.70 0.31 9.56
CA MET A 267 4.66 -0.52 10.30
C MET A 267 5.42 0.25 11.37
N LEU A 268 5.44 1.57 11.28
CA LEU A 268 6.12 2.47 12.20
C LEU A 268 5.11 3.34 12.94
N ARG A 269 5.47 3.72 14.15
CA ARG A 269 4.70 4.67 14.96
C ARG A 269 5.61 5.64 15.68
N THR A 270 5.11 6.84 15.93
CA THR A 270 5.78 7.87 16.74
C THR A 270 4.77 8.72 17.48
N THR A 271 5.23 9.47 18.46
CA THR A 271 4.42 10.52 19.12
C THR A 271 4.79 11.87 18.53
N ILE A 272 3.77 12.67 18.21
CA ILE A 272 3.92 14.04 17.74
C ILE A 272 3.29 15.01 18.74
N THR A 273 3.99 16.09 19.04
CA THR A 273 3.49 17.15 19.93
C THR A 273 3.70 18.51 19.28
N PRO A 274 2.75 19.45 19.38
CA PRO A 274 2.99 20.81 18.95
C PRO A 274 3.98 21.48 19.92
N LYS A 275 4.81 22.40 19.43
CA LYS A 275 5.74 23.15 20.30
C LYS A 275 5.00 24.05 21.31
N THR A 276 3.81 24.52 20.96
CA THR A 276 2.96 25.34 21.84
C THR A 276 1.64 24.62 22.11
N ALA A 277 1.22 24.53 23.36
CA ALA A 277 0.02 23.80 23.76
C ALA A 277 -1.26 24.33 23.08
N GLU A 278 -1.31 25.63 22.79
CA GLU A 278 -2.44 26.31 22.13
C GLU A 278 -2.68 25.81 20.68
N GLN A 279 -1.66 25.25 20.03
CA GLN A 279 -1.77 24.73 18.67
C GLN A 279 -2.31 23.30 18.60
N ARG A 280 -2.67 22.68 19.73
CA ARG A 280 -3.08 21.27 19.78
C ARG A 280 -4.30 20.98 18.92
N ASP A 281 -5.36 21.77 19.03
CA ASP A 281 -6.60 21.53 18.27
C ASP A 281 -6.36 21.74 16.78
N ARG A 282 -5.60 22.78 16.43
CA ARG A 282 -5.18 23.01 15.04
C ARG A 282 -4.34 21.85 14.49
N LEU A 283 -3.48 21.23 15.32
CA LEU A 283 -2.70 20.06 14.92
C LEU A 283 -3.61 18.86 14.65
N LEU A 284 -4.63 18.63 15.49
CA LEU A 284 -5.61 17.56 15.29
C LEU A 284 -6.41 17.74 14.00
N ASP A 285 -6.86 18.97 13.72
CA ASP A 285 -7.56 19.31 12.48
C ASP A 285 -6.66 19.09 11.25
N ALA A 286 -5.41 19.54 11.34
CA ALA A 286 -4.43 19.34 10.27
C ALA A 286 -4.14 17.84 10.03
N LEU A 287 -3.95 17.06 11.09
CA LEU A 287 -3.72 15.62 10.99
C LEU A 287 -4.93 14.87 10.45
N THR A 288 -6.15 15.32 10.80
CA THR A 288 -7.39 14.78 10.23
C THR A 288 -7.40 14.96 8.70
N GLN A 289 -7.08 16.16 8.21
CA GLN A 289 -7.03 16.43 6.78
C GLN A 289 -5.91 15.65 6.09
N ILE A 290 -4.71 15.59 6.69
CA ILE A 290 -3.57 14.85 6.11
C ILE A 290 -3.89 13.36 6.06
N ALA A 291 -4.43 12.77 7.13
CA ALA A 291 -4.81 11.35 7.17
C ALA A 291 -5.95 11.00 6.19
N ASP A 292 -6.87 11.93 5.93
CA ASP A 292 -7.91 11.76 4.93
C ASP A 292 -7.34 11.74 3.49
N THR A 293 -6.22 12.44 3.27
CA THR A 293 -5.53 12.44 1.97
C THR A 293 -4.54 11.29 1.81
N ASP A 294 -4.07 10.68 2.89
CA ASP A 294 -3.11 9.57 2.90
C ASP A 294 -3.63 8.38 3.72
N PRO A 295 -4.12 7.29 3.08
CA PRO A 295 -4.70 6.13 3.77
C PRO A 295 -3.66 5.31 4.54
N LEU A 296 -2.36 5.57 4.34
CA LEU A 296 -1.25 4.90 5.02
C LEU A 296 -0.78 5.64 6.26
N LEU A 297 -1.33 6.84 6.49
CA LEU A 297 -1.12 7.62 7.69
C LEU A 297 -2.34 7.46 8.60
N HIS A 298 -2.12 6.95 9.78
CA HIS A 298 -3.14 6.92 10.82
C HIS A 298 -2.67 7.74 12.01
N TYR A 299 -3.60 8.41 12.67
CA TYR A 299 -3.33 9.02 13.95
C TYR A 299 -4.38 8.62 14.98
N GLU A 300 -3.95 8.52 16.20
CA GLU A 300 -4.82 8.31 17.36
C GLU A 300 -4.42 9.23 18.50
N VAL A 301 -5.40 9.65 19.29
CA VAL A 301 -5.15 10.39 20.52
C VAL A 301 -5.30 9.42 21.67
N ASP A 302 -4.23 9.20 22.42
CA ASP A 302 -4.30 8.37 23.61
C ASP A 302 -5.27 9.01 24.61
N SER A 303 -6.30 8.27 24.99
CA SER A 303 -7.38 8.75 25.87
C SER A 303 -6.91 9.11 27.28
N THR A 304 -5.70 8.73 27.64
CA THR A 304 -5.15 8.84 28.99
C THR A 304 -3.99 9.83 29.09
N THR A 305 -2.97 9.64 28.22
CA THR A 305 -1.80 10.52 28.17
C THR A 305 -2.08 11.76 27.34
N HIS A 306 -3.17 11.73 26.58
CA HIS A 306 -3.49 12.74 25.56
C HIS A 306 -2.38 12.95 24.53
N GLU A 307 -1.43 12.02 24.43
CA GLU A 307 -0.42 12.03 23.36
C GLU A 307 -1.06 11.76 22.00
N ILE A 308 -0.56 12.43 20.97
CA ILE A 308 -0.97 12.19 19.59
C ILE A 308 0.04 11.20 19.01
N ILE A 309 -0.44 10.02 18.62
CA ILE A 309 0.36 8.93 18.06
C ILE A 309 0.11 8.87 16.57
N LEU A 310 1.18 8.94 15.77
CA LEU A 310 1.14 8.72 14.33
C LEU A 310 1.62 7.30 14.01
N SER A 311 0.92 6.62 13.11
CA SER A 311 1.31 5.34 12.52
C SER A 311 1.47 5.52 11.01
N PHE A 312 2.60 5.05 10.43
CA PHE A 312 3.01 5.33 9.07
C PHE A 312 3.93 4.23 8.51
N LEU A 313 4.20 4.25 7.20
CA LEU A 313 5.01 3.21 6.53
C LEU A 313 6.52 3.43 6.66
N GLY A 314 6.99 4.67 6.55
CA GLY A 314 8.43 4.96 6.46
C GLY A 314 8.78 6.38 6.88
N ARG A 315 10.08 6.62 7.17
CA ARG A 315 10.56 7.91 7.68
C ARG A 315 10.28 9.09 6.73
N MET A 316 10.37 8.88 5.41
CA MET A 316 10.06 9.94 4.44
C MET A 316 8.61 10.43 4.54
N GLN A 317 7.64 9.51 4.77
CA GLN A 317 6.25 9.91 4.99
C GLN A 317 6.13 10.83 6.21
N LEU A 318 6.88 10.55 7.28
CA LEU A 318 6.93 11.41 8.46
C LEU A 318 7.56 12.78 8.18
N GLU A 319 8.61 12.83 7.36
CA GLU A 319 9.25 14.07 6.92
C GLU A 319 8.28 14.91 6.06
N VAL A 320 7.56 14.29 5.13
CA VAL A 320 6.51 14.96 4.33
C VAL A 320 5.40 15.51 5.22
N VAL A 321 4.91 14.72 6.19
CA VAL A 321 3.89 15.18 7.15
C VAL A 321 4.42 16.36 7.95
N SER A 322 5.65 16.30 8.44
CA SER A 322 6.27 17.38 9.21
C SER A 322 6.46 18.66 8.37
N ALA A 323 6.86 18.52 7.11
CA ALA A 323 6.97 19.64 6.16
C ALA A 323 5.58 20.26 5.89
N LEU A 324 4.55 19.46 5.62
CA LEU A 324 3.18 19.94 5.43
C LEU A 324 2.64 20.69 6.64
N LEU A 325 2.87 20.16 7.85
CA LEU A 325 2.47 20.83 9.10
C LEU A 325 3.13 22.20 9.24
N THR A 326 4.41 22.29 8.90
CA THR A 326 5.17 23.55 9.01
C THR A 326 4.83 24.53 7.88
N GLU A 327 4.80 24.08 6.62
CA GLU A 327 4.68 24.96 5.45
C GLU A 327 3.24 25.37 5.18
N LYS A 328 2.30 24.40 5.17
CA LYS A 328 0.89 24.65 4.84
C LYS A 328 0.08 25.10 6.07
N TYR A 329 0.21 24.35 7.17
CA TYR A 329 -0.61 24.59 8.37
C TYR A 329 0.02 25.56 9.37
N LYS A 330 1.30 25.93 9.19
CA LYS A 330 2.06 26.83 10.07
C LYS A 330 2.10 26.35 11.53
N ILE A 331 2.30 25.02 11.71
CA ILE A 331 2.38 24.36 13.00
C ILE A 331 3.77 23.73 13.13
N GLU A 332 4.55 24.19 14.10
CA GLU A 332 5.81 23.56 14.44
C GLU A 332 5.60 22.41 15.43
N THR A 333 6.18 21.27 15.14
CA THR A 333 5.99 20.05 15.93
C THR A 333 7.32 19.46 16.39
N ALA A 334 7.28 18.74 17.50
CA ALA A 334 8.35 17.85 17.97
C ALA A 334 7.90 16.41 17.79
N VAL A 335 8.76 15.58 17.20
CA VAL A 335 8.48 14.18 16.89
C VAL A 335 9.47 13.31 17.65
N LYS A 336 9.00 12.29 18.36
CA LYS A 336 9.84 11.28 19.01
C LYS A 336 10.47 10.33 17.96
N GLU A 337 11.54 9.63 18.33
CA GLU A 337 12.14 8.62 17.45
C GLU A 337 11.10 7.53 17.09
N PRO A 338 10.92 7.24 15.77
CA PRO A 338 9.98 6.22 15.33
C PRO A 338 10.34 4.81 15.82
N THR A 339 9.32 4.06 16.20
CA THR A 339 9.43 2.65 16.59
C THR A 339 8.54 1.78 15.71
N VAL A 340 8.91 0.49 15.52
CA VAL A 340 8.04 -0.45 14.81
C VAL A 340 6.81 -0.79 15.64
N ILE A 341 5.73 -1.16 14.96
CA ILE A 341 4.49 -1.63 15.61
C ILE A 341 4.62 -3.13 15.81
N TYR A 342 4.63 -3.55 17.08
CA TYR A 342 4.63 -4.95 17.46
C TYR A 342 3.20 -5.46 17.64
N LEU A 343 3.03 -6.79 17.58
CA LEU A 343 1.78 -7.48 17.88
C LEU A 343 2.05 -8.58 18.91
N GLU A 344 1.01 -9.04 19.60
CA GLU A 344 1.09 -10.15 20.54
C GLU A 344 0.25 -11.34 20.05
N ARG A 345 0.77 -12.55 20.21
CA ARG A 345 0.07 -13.79 19.89
C ARG A 345 0.05 -14.70 21.11
N PRO A 346 -1.08 -15.32 21.48
CA PRO A 346 -1.12 -16.33 22.52
C PRO A 346 -0.23 -17.52 22.19
N LEU A 347 0.43 -18.12 23.21
CA LEU A 347 1.33 -19.26 23.01
C LEU A 347 0.60 -20.60 23.04
N LYS A 348 -0.40 -20.75 23.94
CA LYS A 348 -1.13 -22.01 24.14
C LYS A 348 -2.61 -21.75 24.40
N VAL A 349 -3.41 -22.82 24.28
CA VAL A 349 -4.83 -22.76 24.65
C VAL A 349 -4.98 -22.53 26.15
N ALA A 350 -5.76 -21.53 26.51
CA ALA A 350 -6.09 -21.25 27.90
C ALA A 350 -7.50 -20.73 28.05
N SER A 351 -8.07 -20.92 29.22
CA SER A 351 -9.41 -20.41 29.57
C SER A 351 -9.45 -19.79 30.95
N HIS A 352 -10.34 -18.83 31.13
CA HIS A 352 -10.64 -18.26 32.44
C HIS A 352 -12.13 -17.95 32.54
N THR A 353 -12.65 -18.12 33.76
CA THR A 353 -14.04 -17.79 34.09
C THR A 353 -14.06 -16.98 35.37
N ILE A 354 -14.83 -15.91 35.38
CA ILE A 354 -15.12 -15.11 36.57
C ILE A 354 -16.62 -15.21 36.80
N HIS A 355 -16.99 -15.56 38.02
CA HIS A 355 -18.39 -15.74 38.41
C HIS A 355 -18.94 -14.52 39.16
N ILE A 356 -20.23 -14.29 38.98
CA ILE A 356 -21.01 -13.31 39.73
C ILE A 356 -21.00 -13.65 41.24
N GLU A 357 -21.04 -12.65 42.11
CA GLU A 357 -21.02 -12.79 43.56
C GLU A 357 -19.81 -13.53 44.15
N VAL A 358 -18.77 -13.77 43.33
CA VAL A 358 -17.51 -14.36 43.78
C VAL A 358 -16.43 -13.28 43.79
N PRO A 359 -15.92 -12.88 44.97
CA PRO A 359 -14.83 -11.91 45.02
C PRO A 359 -13.62 -12.34 44.17
N PRO A 360 -12.95 -11.42 43.52
CA PRO A 360 -13.07 -9.96 43.54
C PRO A 360 -13.99 -9.33 42.47
N ASN A 361 -15.00 -10.05 41.96
CA ASN A 361 -15.88 -9.56 40.90
C ASN A 361 -16.90 -8.50 41.42
N PRO A 362 -16.76 -7.21 41.02
CA PRO A 362 -17.70 -6.16 41.42
C PRO A 362 -18.93 -6.07 40.48
N PHE A 363 -18.98 -6.87 39.42
CA PHE A 363 -20.00 -6.79 38.38
C PHE A 363 -21.07 -7.87 38.51
N TRP A 364 -22.30 -7.53 38.17
CA TRP A 364 -23.42 -8.46 38.10
C TRP A 364 -23.40 -9.28 36.78
N ALA A 365 -22.26 -9.91 36.49
CA ALA A 365 -22.06 -10.74 35.31
C ALA A 365 -21.09 -11.89 35.59
N SER A 366 -21.35 -13.07 34.99
CA SER A 366 -20.36 -14.13 34.88
C SER A 366 -19.93 -14.25 33.41
N ILE A 367 -18.63 -14.38 33.19
CA ILE A 367 -18.06 -14.57 31.85
C ILE A 367 -16.98 -15.64 31.89
N GLY A 368 -17.06 -16.61 30.98
CA GLY A 368 -16.01 -17.59 30.70
C GLY A 368 -15.51 -17.44 29.25
N LEU A 369 -14.21 -17.20 29.09
CA LEU A 369 -13.56 -17.08 27.79
C LEU A 369 -12.47 -18.12 27.63
N SER A 370 -12.33 -18.68 26.42
CA SER A 370 -11.16 -19.44 26.01
C SER A 370 -10.44 -18.73 24.88
N VAL A 371 -9.11 -18.80 24.92
CA VAL A 371 -8.20 -18.24 23.91
C VAL A 371 -7.42 -19.40 23.30
N THR A 372 -7.41 -19.48 21.96
CA THR A 372 -6.71 -20.51 21.19
C THR A 372 -5.81 -19.83 20.17
N PRO A 373 -4.49 -20.09 20.15
CA PRO A 373 -3.60 -19.55 19.13
C PRO A 373 -3.98 -20.08 17.73
N LEU A 374 -3.86 -19.23 16.73
CA LEU A 374 -4.03 -19.55 15.32
C LEU A 374 -2.70 -19.37 14.58
N PRO A 375 -2.55 -19.90 13.34
CA PRO A 375 -1.39 -19.61 12.50
C PRO A 375 -1.18 -18.11 12.30
N LEU A 376 0.07 -17.69 12.06
CA LEU A 376 0.43 -16.31 11.79
C LEU A 376 -0.38 -15.76 10.60
N GLY A 377 -0.82 -14.51 10.70
CA GLY A 377 -1.64 -13.86 9.68
C GLY A 377 -3.12 -14.24 9.68
N SER A 378 -3.58 -15.08 10.63
CA SER A 378 -5.00 -15.48 10.73
C SER A 378 -5.91 -14.40 11.29
N GLY A 379 -5.35 -13.38 11.92
CA GLY A 379 -6.09 -12.34 12.63
C GLY A 379 -6.87 -12.86 13.84
N VAL A 380 -7.88 -12.10 14.27
CA VAL A 380 -8.71 -12.46 15.40
C VAL A 380 -10.04 -13.07 14.94
N LYS A 381 -10.37 -14.25 15.45
CA LYS A 381 -11.66 -14.91 15.22
C LYS A 381 -12.45 -14.99 16.52
N TYR A 382 -13.73 -14.66 16.47
CA TYR A 382 -14.65 -14.74 17.61
C TYR A 382 -15.72 -15.82 17.37
N LYS A 383 -16.04 -16.58 18.41
CA LYS A 383 -17.15 -17.52 18.42
C LYS A 383 -17.85 -17.48 19.77
N SER A 384 -19.20 -17.47 19.79
CA SER A 384 -19.99 -17.70 21.00
C SER A 384 -20.49 -19.15 20.99
N ARG A 385 -20.41 -19.81 22.15
CA ARG A 385 -21.06 -21.09 22.46
C ARG A 385 -22.29 -20.91 23.32
N VAL A 386 -22.49 -19.70 23.85
CA VAL A 386 -23.65 -19.34 24.65
C VAL A 386 -24.84 -19.07 23.74
N SER A 387 -25.95 -19.77 23.96
CA SER A 387 -27.16 -19.63 23.13
C SER A 387 -27.83 -18.26 23.38
N LEU A 388 -28.49 -17.71 22.34
CA LEU A 388 -29.27 -16.47 22.44
C LEU A 388 -30.50 -16.62 23.36
N GLY A 389 -31.04 -17.81 23.50
CA GLY A 389 -32.13 -18.08 24.42
C GLY A 389 -31.72 -18.08 25.91
N TYR A 390 -30.41 -18.31 26.17
CA TYR A 390 -29.88 -18.28 27.52
C TYR A 390 -29.32 -16.88 27.90
N LEU A 391 -28.62 -16.23 26.98
CA LEU A 391 -28.10 -14.89 27.14
C LEU A 391 -28.44 -14.05 25.91
N ASN A 392 -29.22 -13.00 26.10
CA ASN A 392 -29.75 -12.23 24.97
C ASN A 392 -28.65 -11.50 24.16
N GLN A 393 -28.99 -11.06 22.95
CA GLN A 393 -28.07 -10.46 22.00
C GLN A 393 -27.33 -9.23 22.56
N SER A 394 -27.99 -8.41 23.40
CA SER A 394 -27.40 -7.17 23.94
C SER A 394 -26.23 -7.48 24.87
N PHE A 395 -26.33 -8.52 25.71
CA PHE A 395 -25.23 -8.97 26.56
C PHE A 395 -24.10 -9.60 25.76
N GLN A 396 -24.41 -10.42 24.75
CA GLN A 396 -23.40 -11.03 23.87
C GLN A 396 -22.63 -9.97 23.08
N ASN A 397 -23.32 -8.94 22.57
CA ASN A 397 -22.66 -7.80 21.92
C ASN A 397 -21.75 -7.04 22.90
N ALA A 398 -22.20 -6.84 24.14
CA ALA A 398 -21.39 -6.19 25.17
C ALA A 398 -20.12 -6.97 25.52
N VAL A 399 -20.19 -8.32 25.56
CA VAL A 399 -19.00 -9.18 25.71
C VAL A 399 -18.05 -8.99 24.54
N MET A 400 -18.55 -9.00 23.31
CA MET A 400 -17.74 -8.81 22.11
C MET A 400 -17.05 -7.44 22.07
N ASP A 401 -17.76 -6.37 22.46
CA ASP A 401 -17.18 -5.03 22.58
C ASP A 401 -16.06 -4.98 23.63
N GLY A 402 -16.28 -5.62 24.77
CA GLY A 402 -15.27 -5.72 25.83
C GLY A 402 -14.03 -6.52 25.40
N ILE A 403 -14.22 -7.61 24.67
CA ILE A 403 -13.11 -8.40 24.09
C ILE A 403 -12.31 -7.56 23.09
N ARG A 404 -12.97 -6.86 22.16
CA ARG A 404 -12.30 -5.97 21.19
C ARG A 404 -11.44 -4.93 21.89
N TYR A 405 -11.99 -4.33 22.95
CA TYR A 405 -11.25 -3.36 23.77
C TYR A 405 -10.04 -4.00 24.45
N GLY A 406 -10.20 -5.20 25.05
CA GLY A 406 -9.12 -5.93 25.73
C GLY A 406 -8.00 -6.38 24.79
N LEU A 407 -8.32 -6.71 23.52
CA LEU A 407 -7.34 -7.09 22.50
C LEU A 407 -6.43 -5.93 22.07
N GLY A 408 -6.85 -4.69 22.26
CA GLY A 408 -6.04 -3.50 21.97
C GLY A 408 -4.82 -3.34 22.89
N GLN A 409 -4.72 -4.12 23.97
CA GLN A 409 -3.61 -4.05 24.92
C GLN A 409 -3.38 -5.41 25.58
N GLY A 410 -2.43 -6.19 25.02
CA GLY A 410 -2.01 -7.48 25.56
C GLY A 410 -1.12 -7.39 26.79
N LEU A 411 -0.37 -8.44 27.09
CA LEU A 411 0.49 -8.53 28.30
C LEU A 411 1.71 -7.60 28.22
N CYS A 412 2.27 -7.44 27.02
CA CYS A 412 3.36 -6.51 26.73
C CYS A 412 2.88 -5.12 26.30
N GLY A 413 1.54 -4.88 26.29
CA GLY A 413 0.93 -3.60 25.92
C GLY A 413 0.63 -3.42 24.43
N TRP A 414 0.89 -4.43 23.60
CA TRP A 414 0.64 -4.42 22.16
C TRP A 414 -0.70 -5.07 21.81
N ASN A 415 -1.19 -4.82 20.59
CA ASN A 415 -2.43 -5.43 20.10
C ASN A 415 -2.27 -6.96 19.97
N VAL A 416 -3.28 -7.69 20.47
CA VAL A 416 -3.31 -9.16 20.39
C VAL A 416 -3.92 -9.58 19.04
N THR A 417 -3.26 -10.51 18.36
CA THR A 417 -3.69 -11.06 17.05
C THR A 417 -3.52 -12.57 16.98
N ASP A 418 -3.85 -13.15 15.84
CA ASP A 418 -3.66 -14.57 15.51
C ASP A 418 -4.22 -15.52 16.58
N CYS A 419 -5.44 -15.23 17.00
CA CYS A 419 -6.12 -16.02 18.00
C CYS A 419 -7.61 -16.18 17.71
N LYS A 420 -8.15 -17.29 18.22
CA LYS A 420 -9.59 -17.51 18.31
C LYS A 420 -10.03 -17.33 19.75
N ILE A 421 -10.97 -16.44 19.97
CA ILE A 421 -11.61 -16.23 21.27
C ILE A 421 -12.99 -16.84 21.23
N CYS A 422 -13.27 -17.72 22.20
CA CYS A 422 -14.56 -18.34 22.34
C CYS A 422 -15.22 -17.91 23.64
N PHE A 423 -16.46 -17.42 23.54
CA PHE A 423 -17.32 -17.15 24.68
C PHE A 423 -17.99 -18.45 25.09
N GLU A 424 -17.49 -19.06 26.18
CA GLU A 424 -17.85 -20.40 26.61
C GLU A 424 -19.02 -20.42 27.61
N TYR A 425 -19.07 -19.39 28.48
CA TYR A 425 -20.02 -19.32 29.58
C TYR A 425 -20.41 -17.88 29.89
N GLY A 426 -21.70 -17.65 30.17
CA GLY A 426 -22.23 -16.36 30.63
C GLY A 426 -23.44 -16.57 31.53
N LEU A 427 -23.52 -15.81 32.64
CA LEU A 427 -24.66 -15.82 33.54
C LEU A 427 -25.04 -14.39 33.93
N TYR A 428 -26.32 -14.12 34.05
CA TYR A 428 -26.87 -12.84 34.47
C TYR A 428 -27.97 -13.02 35.51
N TYR A 429 -28.24 -11.99 36.30
CA TYR A 429 -29.38 -11.88 37.20
C TYR A 429 -30.34 -10.79 36.76
N SER A 430 -31.60 -11.16 36.50
CA SER A 430 -32.66 -10.19 36.23
C SER A 430 -33.27 -9.71 37.53
N PRO A 431 -33.50 -8.37 37.70
CA PRO A 431 -33.29 -7.27 36.74
C PRO A 431 -31.95 -6.54 36.91
N VAL A 432 -31.00 -7.04 37.68
CA VAL A 432 -29.81 -6.30 38.17
C VAL A 432 -28.71 -6.20 37.10
N SER A 433 -28.48 -7.27 36.34
CA SER A 433 -27.41 -7.30 35.32
C SER A 433 -27.69 -6.34 34.18
N THR A 434 -26.64 -5.61 33.79
CA THR A 434 -26.67 -4.68 32.66
C THR A 434 -25.65 -5.06 31.57
N PRO A 435 -25.82 -4.66 30.30
CA PRO A 435 -24.79 -4.82 29.28
C PRO A 435 -23.45 -4.18 29.65
N ALA A 436 -23.46 -3.12 30.48
CA ALA A 436 -22.25 -2.45 30.95
C ALA A 436 -21.39 -3.36 31.84
N ASP A 437 -22.01 -4.23 32.67
CA ASP A 437 -21.31 -5.21 33.50
C ASP A 437 -20.50 -6.17 32.61
N PHE A 438 -21.14 -6.74 31.60
CA PHE A 438 -20.51 -7.65 30.66
C PHE A 438 -19.39 -6.97 29.87
N ARG A 439 -19.62 -5.74 29.38
CA ARG A 439 -18.62 -4.97 28.65
C ARG A 439 -17.38 -4.65 29.50
N SER A 440 -17.56 -4.45 30.80
CA SER A 440 -16.48 -4.11 31.74
C SER A 440 -15.73 -5.35 32.22
N LEU A 441 -16.42 -6.46 32.42
CA LEU A 441 -15.82 -7.73 32.90
C LEU A 441 -15.04 -8.46 31.80
N ALA A 442 -15.51 -8.46 30.55
CA ALA A 442 -14.94 -9.24 29.46
C ALA A 442 -13.43 -8.98 29.24
N PRO A 443 -12.90 -7.74 29.22
CA PRO A 443 -11.47 -7.51 29.05
C PRO A 443 -10.62 -8.04 30.20
N ILE A 444 -11.15 -8.11 31.44
CA ILE A 444 -10.45 -8.68 32.60
C ILE A 444 -10.35 -10.20 32.45
N VAL A 445 -11.45 -10.86 32.10
CA VAL A 445 -11.45 -12.31 31.84
C VAL A 445 -10.49 -12.66 30.72
N LEU A 446 -10.47 -11.87 29.64
CA LEU A 446 -9.53 -12.04 28.54
C LEU A 446 -8.08 -11.89 29.01
N GLU A 447 -7.76 -10.86 29.80
CA GLU A 447 -6.41 -10.66 30.33
C GLU A 447 -5.96 -11.84 31.19
N GLN A 448 -6.83 -12.38 32.06
CA GLN A 448 -6.50 -13.56 32.87
C GLN A 448 -6.31 -14.81 32.01
N ALA A 449 -7.10 -14.99 30.96
CA ALA A 449 -6.89 -16.07 29.99
C ALA A 449 -5.55 -15.92 29.25
N LEU A 450 -5.20 -14.69 28.83
CA LEU A 450 -3.91 -14.40 28.19
C LEU A 450 -2.74 -14.62 29.15
N LYS A 451 -2.86 -14.25 30.44
CA LYS A 451 -1.82 -14.55 31.46
C LYS A 451 -1.57 -16.05 31.60
N LYS A 452 -2.60 -16.87 31.57
CA LYS A 452 -2.48 -18.34 31.60
C LYS A 452 -1.91 -18.90 30.30
N SER A 453 -2.26 -18.29 29.16
CA SER A 453 -1.73 -18.66 27.83
C SER A 453 -0.25 -18.31 27.69
N GLY A 454 0.19 -17.21 28.25
CA GLY A 454 1.39 -16.47 27.82
C GLY A 454 1.20 -15.86 26.44
N THR A 455 1.98 -14.84 26.12
CA THR A 455 1.98 -14.23 24.79
C THR A 455 3.40 -14.16 24.23
N GLN A 456 3.52 -14.28 22.90
CA GLN A 456 4.73 -14.07 22.13
C GLN A 456 4.62 -12.75 21.40
N LEU A 457 5.69 -11.96 21.43
CA LEU A 457 5.78 -10.72 20.67
C LEU A 457 6.12 -11.03 19.22
N LEU A 458 5.43 -10.37 18.31
CA LEU A 458 5.64 -10.46 16.88
C LEU A 458 6.12 -9.11 16.35
N GLU A 459 7.11 -9.13 15.45
CA GLU A 459 7.59 -7.95 14.73
C GLU A 459 7.34 -8.07 13.22
N PRO A 460 7.13 -6.94 12.49
CA PRO A 460 6.94 -6.99 11.05
C PRO A 460 8.26 -7.36 10.34
N TYR A 461 8.18 -8.32 9.42
CA TYR A 461 9.25 -8.74 8.53
C TYR A 461 8.96 -8.32 7.10
N LEU A 462 10.01 -7.87 6.44
CA LEU A 462 10.00 -7.50 5.02
C LEU A 462 10.72 -8.57 4.22
N SER A 463 10.15 -9.01 3.12
CA SER A 463 10.92 -9.61 2.05
C SER A 463 11.71 -8.52 1.33
N PHE A 464 12.95 -8.79 0.98
CA PHE A 464 13.75 -7.84 0.21
C PHE A 464 14.35 -8.49 -1.03
N THR A 465 14.50 -7.68 -2.10
CA THR A 465 15.30 -8.00 -3.26
C THR A 465 16.35 -6.90 -3.41
N LEU A 466 17.61 -7.28 -3.21
CA LEU A 466 18.76 -6.40 -3.29
C LEU A 466 19.49 -6.61 -4.61
N TYR A 467 19.64 -5.57 -5.40
CA TYR A 467 20.50 -5.49 -6.57
C TYR A 467 21.75 -4.71 -6.20
N ALA A 468 22.92 -5.30 -6.39
CA ALA A 468 24.20 -4.65 -6.13
C ALA A 468 25.26 -5.07 -7.15
N PRO A 469 26.29 -4.24 -7.43
CA PRO A 469 27.43 -4.66 -8.25
C PRO A 469 28.12 -5.88 -7.65
N GLN A 470 28.60 -6.79 -8.49
CA GLN A 470 29.19 -8.06 -8.07
C GLN A 470 30.38 -7.88 -7.10
N GLU A 471 31.12 -6.80 -7.22
CA GLU A 471 32.24 -6.46 -6.32
C GLU A 471 31.85 -6.38 -4.83
N TYR A 472 30.57 -6.11 -4.53
CA TYR A 472 30.04 -6.00 -3.16
C TYR A 472 29.37 -7.28 -2.65
N LEU A 473 29.40 -8.39 -3.41
CA LEU A 473 28.77 -9.65 -3.06
C LEU A 473 29.16 -10.12 -1.64
N SER A 474 30.47 -10.25 -1.40
CA SER A 474 30.98 -10.77 -0.12
C SER A 474 30.61 -9.85 1.05
N ARG A 475 30.67 -8.55 0.86
CA ARG A 475 30.35 -7.58 1.91
C ARG A 475 28.85 -7.57 2.22
N ALA A 476 28.00 -7.54 1.22
CA ALA A 476 26.55 -7.57 1.40
C ALA A 476 26.10 -8.85 2.13
N TYR A 477 26.74 -9.99 1.81
CA TYR A 477 26.47 -11.28 2.46
C TYR A 477 26.93 -11.28 3.92
N HIS A 478 28.13 -10.75 4.19
CA HIS A 478 28.69 -10.67 5.54
C HIS A 478 27.93 -9.70 6.45
N ASP A 479 27.41 -8.61 5.89
CA ASP A 479 26.71 -7.58 6.68
C ASP A 479 25.24 -7.96 6.98
N ALA A 480 24.61 -8.84 6.19
CA ALA A 480 23.20 -9.21 6.36
C ALA A 480 22.86 -9.68 7.80
N PRO A 481 23.63 -10.58 8.45
CA PRO A 481 23.36 -11.01 9.82
C PRO A 481 23.43 -9.88 10.86
N LYS A 482 24.27 -8.85 10.64
CA LYS A 482 24.36 -7.67 11.51
C LYS A 482 23.03 -6.94 11.63
N TYR A 483 22.21 -7.00 10.56
CA TYR A 483 20.87 -6.41 10.51
C TYR A 483 19.76 -7.45 10.71
N CYS A 484 20.08 -8.62 11.25
CA CYS A 484 19.15 -9.73 11.41
C CYS A 484 18.48 -10.15 10.09
N ALA A 485 19.12 -9.89 8.96
CA ALA A 485 18.61 -10.27 7.65
C ALA A 485 19.03 -11.71 7.32
N THR A 486 18.12 -12.47 6.73
CA THR A 486 18.38 -13.80 6.18
C THR A 486 18.39 -13.73 4.66
N ILE A 487 19.45 -14.23 4.03
CA ILE A 487 19.52 -14.31 2.57
C ILE A 487 19.04 -15.71 2.17
N GLU A 488 17.99 -15.75 1.34
CA GLU A 488 17.40 -17.00 0.82
C GLU A 488 18.07 -17.43 -0.49
N THR A 489 18.29 -16.47 -1.40
CA THR A 489 18.95 -16.74 -2.67
C THR A 489 19.97 -15.66 -3.02
N ALA A 490 21.01 -16.06 -3.75
CA ALA A 490 21.98 -15.16 -4.35
C ALA A 490 22.24 -15.61 -5.79
N GLN A 491 21.95 -14.74 -6.75
CA GLN A 491 22.16 -15.01 -8.18
C GLN A 491 23.10 -13.97 -8.76
N ILE A 492 24.11 -14.43 -9.47
CA ILE A 492 25.03 -13.56 -10.23
C ILE A 492 24.49 -13.43 -11.66
N LYS A 493 24.22 -12.20 -12.08
CA LYS A 493 23.80 -11.86 -13.46
C LYS A 493 24.81 -10.89 -14.05
N LYS A 494 25.72 -11.38 -14.88
CA LYS A 494 26.84 -10.59 -15.44
C LYS A 494 27.61 -9.86 -14.32
N ASP A 495 27.60 -8.53 -14.30
CA ASP A 495 28.32 -7.68 -13.36
C ASP A 495 27.53 -7.33 -12.09
N GLU A 496 26.35 -7.94 -11.92
CA GLU A 496 25.44 -7.68 -10.81
C GLU A 496 25.13 -8.94 -10.02
N VAL A 497 24.90 -8.77 -8.74
CA VAL A 497 24.33 -9.80 -7.86
C VAL A 497 22.92 -9.40 -7.43
N VAL A 498 22.03 -10.38 -7.41
CA VAL A 498 20.65 -10.24 -6.94
C VAL A 498 20.49 -11.14 -5.71
N PHE A 499 20.24 -10.52 -4.57
CA PHE A 499 19.90 -11.23 -3.32
C PHE A 499 18.41 -11.14 -3.07
N THR A 500 17.81 -12.25 -2.66
CA THR A 500 16.49 -12.24 -2.04
C THR A 500 16.57 -12.75 -0.62
N GLY A 501 15.71 -12.24 0.25
CA GLY A 501 15.72 -12.65 1.64
C GLY A 501 14.68 -11.92 2.48
N GLU A 502 14.83 -12.02 3.79
CA GLU A 502 13.96 -11.40 4.77
C GLU A 502 14.75 -10.54 5.76
N ILE A 503 14.14 -9.47 6.22
CA ILE A 503 14.73 -8.56 7.18
C ILE A 503 13.65 -7.99 8.13
N PRO A 504 13.91 -7.86 9.44
CA PRO A 504 13.01 -7.15 10.35
C PRO A 504 12.85 -5.68 9.94
N ALA A 505 11.62 -5.16 9.97
CA ALA A 505 11.36 -3.78 9.57
C ALA A 505 12.16 -2.74 10.38
N ARG A 506 12.48 -3.05 11.65
CA ARG A 506 13.34 -2.19 12.50
C ARG A 506 14.75 -2.00 11.96
N CYS A 507 15.28 -2.95 11.18
CA CYS A 507 16.67 -2.96 10.71
C CYS A 507 16.83 -2.46 9.27
N ILE A 508 15.76 -2.40 8.48
CA ILE A 508 15.84 -2.12 7.03
C ILE A 508 16.45 -0.76 6.70
N GLN A 509 16.15 0.27 7.49
CA GLN A 509 16.66 1.61 7.20
C GLN A 509 18.16 1.72 7.43
N ALA A 510 18.66 1.14 8.52
CA ALA A 510 20.10 1.08 8.80
C ALA A 510 20.83 0.27 7.70
N TYR A 511 20.25 -0.87 7.29
CA TYR A 511 20.82 -1.69 6.21
C TYR A 511 20.88 -0.93 4.88
N ARG A 512 19.81 -0.23 4.50
CA ARG A 512 19.79 0.59 3.29
C ARG A 512 20.81 1.73 3.30
N THR A 513 20.98 2.38 4.46
CA THR A 513 21.94 3.49 4.61
C THR A 513 23.37 2.98 4.42
N ASP A 514 23.73 1.86 5.06
CA ASP A 514 25.06 1.28 4.90
C ASP A 514 25.29 0.76 3.47
N LEU A 515 24.28 0.11 2.86
CA LEU A 515 24.33 -0.30 1.45
C LEU A 515 24.60 0.89 0.52
N ALA A 516 23.85 1.97 0.67
CA ALA A 516 24.00 3.16 -0.16
C ALA A 516 25.39 3.78 0.02
N PHE A 517 25.90 3.80 1.24
CA PHE A 517 27.21 4.36 1.56
C PHE A 517 28.35 3.63 0.83
N TYR A 518 28.47 2.31 1.03
CA TYR A 518 29.62 1.60 0.46
C TYR A 518 29.46 1.24 -1.04
N THR A 519 28.22 1.24 -1.57
CA THR A 519 28.00 1.06 -3.01
C THR A 519 27.95 2.38 -3.79
N ASN A 520 28.17 3.52 -3.13
CA ASN A 520 28.02 4.86 -3.73
C ASN A 520 26.66 5.05 -4.42
N GLY A 521 25.59 4.55 -3.79
CA GLY A 521 24.22 4.63 -4.32
C GLY A 521 23.91 3.70 -5.51
N ARG A 522 24.81 2.80 -5.89
CA ARG A 522 24.63 1.85 -7.00
C ARG A 522 23.77 0.64 -6.64
N SER A 523 23.44 0.43 -5.36
CA SER A 523 22.56 -0.66 -4.92
C SER A 523 21.08 -0.24 -4.91
N VAL A 524 20.19 -1.21 -5.15
CA VAL A 524 18.74 -1.06 -5.06
C VAL A 524 18.21 -2.13 -4.13
N CYS A 525 17.52 -1.75 -3.07
CA CYS A 525 16.87 -2.67 -2.15
C CYS A 525 15.34 -2.45 -2.21
N LEU A 526 14.65 -3.31 -2.93
CA LEU A 526 13.20 -3.37 -2.97
C LEU A 526 12.70 -4.14 -1.76
N THR A 527 11.60 -3.72 -1.15
CA THR A 527 11.03 -4.41 0.02
C THR A 527 9.52 -4.46 -0.06
N GLU A 528 8.96 -5.59 0.40
CA GLU A 528 7.52 -5.80 0.55
C GLU A 528 7.24 -6.38 1.95
N LEU A 529 6.08 -6.07 2.54
CA LEU A 529 5.69 -6.67 3.82
C LEU A 529 5.40 -8.17 3.61
N LYS A 530 6.18 -9.04 4.26
CA LYS A 530 5.96 -10.49 4.24
C LYS A 530 4.94 -10.91 5.29
N GLY A 531 4.87 -10.19 6.40
CA GLY A 531 3.98 -10.48 7.53
C GLY A 531 4.69 -10.23 8.87
N TYR A 532 4.15 -10.83 9.92
CA TYR A 532 4.70 -10.73 11.27
C TYR A 532 5.34 -12.06 11.68
N GLN A 533 6.50 -11.99 12.32
CA GLN A 533 7.23 -13.16 12.84
C GLN A 533 7.60 -12.94 14.30
N ALA A 534 7.93 -14.04 15.00
CA ALA A 534 8.35 -13.99 16.39
C ALA A 534 9.61 -13.12 16.56
N THR A 535 9.57 -12.19 17.50
CA THR A 535 10.70 -11.34 17.84
C THR A 535 11.81 -12.17 18.49
N VAL A 536 13.05 -11.94 18.09
CA VAL A 536 14.23 -12.53 18.71
C VAL A 536 14.80 -11.54 19.73
N GLY A 537 14.95 -11.95 21.00
CA GLY A 537 15.50 -11.14 22.07
C GLY A 537 14.51 -10.86 23.20
N GLU A 538 14.84 -9.89 24.06
CA GLU A 538 13.95 -9.49 25.16
C GLU A 538 12.68 -8.82 24.65
N PRO A 539 11.52 -9.09 25.31
CA PRO A 539 10.25 -8.50 24.88
C PRO A 539 10.27 -6.98 25.10
N ILE A 540 9.90 -6.25 24.04
CA ILE A 540 9.73 -4.78 24.10
C ILE A 540 8.38 -4.48 24.71
N ILE A 541 8.39 -4.09 25.98
CA ILE A 541 7.18 -3.78 26.74
C ILE A 541 6.79 -2.32 26.47
N GLN A 542 5.58 -2.14 26.01
CA GLN A 542 4.97 -0.82 25.91
C GLN A 542 4.40 -0.43 27.30
N PRO A 543 4.66 0.80 27.78
CA PRO A 543 4.04 1.26 29.01
C PRO A 543 2.52 1.10 28.95
N ARG A 544 1.94 0.54 29.99
CA ARG A 544 0.48 0.45 30.10
C ARG A 544 -0.10 1.86 30.08
N ARG A 545 -1.22 2.02 29.42
CA ARG A 545 -1.97 3.28 29.37
C ARG A 545 -2.55 3.53 30.75
N PRO A 546 -1.99 4.45 31.58
CA PRO A 546 -2.52 4.73 32.91
C PRO A 546 -3.91 5.38 32.80
N ASN A 547 -4.79 5.15 33.78
CA ASN A 547 -6.19 5.63 33.79
C ASN A 547 -7.08 5.16 32.65
N SER A 548 -6.66 4.15 31.87
CA SER A 548 -7.53 3.53 30.88
C SER A 548 -8.79 2.97 31.55
N ARG A 549 -9.87 2.77 30.78
CA ARG A 549 -11.07 2.10 31.29
C ARG A 549 -10.73 0.75 31.92
N LEU A 550 -9.76 0.04 31.36
CA LEU A 550 -9.28 -1.24 31.87
C LEU A 550 -8.57 -1.10 33.22
N ASP A 551 -7.77 -0.04 33.43
CA ASP A 551 -7.12 0.22 34.72
C ASP A 551 -8.13 0.61 35.81
N LYS A 552 -9.15 1.40 35.48
CA LYS A 552 -10.24 1.69 36.41
C LYS A 552 -10.96 0.41 36.85
N VAL A 553 -11.23 -0.48 35.94
CA VAL A 553 -11.85 -1.78 36.21
C VAL A 553 -10.91 -2.67 37.03
N ARG A 554 -9.63 -2.75 36.68
CA ARG A 554 -8.60 -3.48 37.47
C ARG A 554 -8.51 -2.96 38.89
N HIS A 555 -8.57 -1.63 39.07
CA HIS A 555 -8.56 -1.01 40.39
C HIS A 555 -9.79 -1.38 41.20
N MET A 556 -10.96 -1.52 40.59
CA MET A 556 -12.16 -2.04 41.26
C MET A 556 -11.93 -3.48 41.74
N PHE A 557 -11.35 -4.35 40.90
CA PHE A 557 -11.00 -5.72 41.29
C PHE A 557 -9.97 -5.79 42.43
N SER A 558 -9.01 -4.88 42.46
CA SER A 558 -7.96 -4.88 43.49
C SER A 558 -8.42 -4.38 44.86
N LYS A 559 -9.55 -3.68 44.93
CA LYS A 559 -10.11 -3.15 46.19
C LYS A 559 -11.03 -4.12 46.92
N ILE A 560 -11.42 -5.20 46.28
CA ILE A 560 -12.29 -6.22 46.89
C ILE A 560 -11.39 -7.30 47.48
N PRO A 561 -11.40 -7.53 48.81
CA PRO A 561 -10.54 -8.50 49.49
C PRO A 561 -10.75 -9.95 49.05
#